data_ed0eaf826caa9c917e00670d476431a4
#
_entry.id   ed0eaf826caa9c917e00670d476431a4
#
_cell.length_a   1.000
_cell.length_b   1.000
_cell.length_c   1.000
_cell.angle_alpha   90.00
_cell.angle_beta   90.00
_cell.angle_gamma   90.00
#
_symmetry.space_group_name_H-M   'P 1'
#
loop_
_entity.id
_entity.type
_entity.pdbx_description
1 polymer ?
#
loop_
_entity_poly.entity_id
_entity_poly.type
_entity_poly.pdbx_seq_one_letter_code
_entity_poly.pdbx_strand_id
1 'polypeptide(L)'
;MNLPSVEPILVTPNNIVLWSEVQKALNDVNWLNNQGKKIEAVTEALVMKRMKGSELHKVILNAPLPKSKLHHIFHDIGKMVVLDLHVRNYDRFPLSTFRDVLLHSEYDDVGDERWIPWDENPENILIDITSGRAIPIDSASFFKGIDATVYRLIASKLLSEHLPTITESILTSCHYARLFCSTPTDNREIILIQAKESDVYAQLLAGIKEGISDLDI
;
A
#
# COMPACT_ATOMS: atom_id res chain seq x y z
N MET A 1 -13.64 -4.30 4.06
CA MET A 1 -12.65 -3.22 4.33
C MET A 1 -12.97 -2.00 3.47
N ASN A 2 -13.32 -0.86 4.08
CA ASN A 2 -13.72 0.36 3.37
C ASN A 2 -12.51 1.26 3.06
N LEU A 3 -11.59 0.76 2.22
CA LEU A 3 -10.56 1.61 1.63
C LEU A 3 -11.11 2.27 0.36
N PRO A 4 -10.74 3.51 0.07
CA PRO A 4 -11.02 4.10 -1.23
C PRO A 4 -10.43 3.21 -2.31
N SER A 5 -11.24 2.71 -3.22
CA SER A 5 -10.81 1.86 -4.31
C SER A 5 -11.18 2.47 -5.65
N VAL A 6 -10.40 2.16 -6.65
CA VAL A 6 -10.70 2.48 -8.04
C VAL A 6 -11.09 1.17 -8.70
N GLU A 7 -12.37 1.03 -9.04
CA GLU A 7 -12.82 -0.14 -9.78
C GLU A 7 -12.31 -0.06 -11.23
N PRO A 8 -11.46 -0.99 -11.66
CA PRO A 8 -11.01 -1.03 -13.04
C PRO A 8 -12.13 -1.57 -13.94
N ILE A 9 -12.24 -1.02 -15.12
CA ILE A 9 -13.13 -1.50 -16.17
C ILE A 9 -12.27 -2.20 -17.22
N LEU A 10 -12.53 -3.49 -17.46
CA LEU A 10 -11.90 -4.19 -18.58
C LEU A 10 -12.55 -3.71 -19.89
N VAL A 11 -11.73 -3.11 -20.75
CA VAL A 11 -12.17 -2.62 -22.07
C VAL A 11 -11.54 -3.48 -23.15
N THR A 12 -12.39 -4.00 -24.02
CA THR A 12 -12.01 -4.79 -25.19
C THR A 12 -12.49 -4.10 -26.49
N PRO A 13 -12.03 -4.52 -27.67
CA PRO A 13 -12.50 -4.00 -28.94
C PRO A 13 -14.02 -4.05 -29.15
N ASN A 14 -14.73 -4.92 -28.43
CA ASN A 14 -16.20 -5.01 -28.47
C ASN A 14 -16.88 -3.77 -27.88
N ASN A 15 -16.21 -3.01 -27.01
CA ASN A 15 -16.69 -1.72 -26.54
C ASN A 15 -16.10 -0.61 -27.41
N ILE A 16 -16.69 -0.37 -28.58
CA ILE A 16 -16.15 0.50 -29.63
C ILE A 16 -15.82 1.91 -29.11
N VAL A 17 -16.68 2.48 -28.28
CA VAL A 17 -16.50 3.87 -27.79
C VAL A 17 -15.30 3.97 -26.86
N LEU A 18 -15.27 3.17 -25.80
CA LEU A 18 -14.16 3.17 -24.85
C LEU A 18 -12.85 2.66 -25.47
N TRP A 19 -12.95 1.72 -26.42
CA TRP A 19 -11.78 1.20 -27.11
C TRP A 19 -11.11 2.27 -27.99
N SER A 20 -11.89 3.09 -28.69
CA SER A 20 -11.34 4.21 -29.47
C SER A 20 -10.60 5.22 -28.59
N GLU A 21 -11.10 5.49 -27.39
CA GLU A 21 -10.44 6.37 -26.40
C GLU A 21 -9.12 5.74 -25.88
N VAL A 22 -9.11 4.44 -25.60
CA VAL A 22 -7.91 3.69 -25.21
C VAL A 22 -6.85 3.76 -26.30
N GLN A 23 -7.23 3.49 -27.57
CA GLN A 23 -6.31 3.56 -28.69
C GLN A 23 -5.72 4.97 -28.89
N LYS A 24 -6.55 5.99 -28.74
CA LYS A 24 -6.07 7.38 -28.78
C LYS A 24 -5.06 7.67 -27.68
N ALA A 25 -5.35 7.29 -26.43
CA ALA A 25 -4.46 7.49 -25.31
C ALA A 25 -3.12 6.75 -25.49
N LEU A 26 -3.14 5.51 -26.00
CA LEU A 26 -1.95 4.73 -26.30
C LEU A 26 -1.07 5.38 -27.39
N ASN A 27 -1.70 5.98 -28.40
CA ASN A 27 -1.00 6.73 -29.45
C ASN A 27 -0.35 8.01 -28.89
N ASP A 28 -1.09 8.75 -28.05
CA ASP A 28 -0.62 10.03 -27.50
C ASP A 28 0.59 9.84 -26.56
N VAL A 29 0.67 8.72 -25.83
CA VAL A 29 1.77 8.46 -24.86
C VAL A 29 3.04 7.95 -25.56
N ASN A 30 2.98 7.53 -26.82
CA ASN A 30 4.12 6.96 -27.56
C ASN A 30 4.84 5.79 -26.83
N TRP A 31 4.17 5.23 -25.80
CA TRP A 31 4.77 4.25 -24.88
C TRP A 31 5.09 2.92 -25.56
N LEU A 32 4.19 2.51 -26.43
CA LEU A 32 4.34 1.22 -27.15
C LEU A 32 5.48 1.25 -28.18
N ASN A 33 5.74 2.40 -28.79
CA ASN A 33 6.85 2.58 -29.72
C ASN A 33 8.20 2.42 -29.02
N ASN A 34 8.33 2.88 -27.78
CA ASN A 34 9.54 2.73 -26.97
C ASN A 34 9.77 1.27 -26.54
N GLN A 35 8.72 0.43 -26.52
CA GLN A 35 8.81 -0.99 -26.21
C GLN A 35 8.93 -1.88 -27.46
N GLY A 36 8.98 -1.30 -28.65
CA GLY A 36 8.99 -2.07 -29.92
C GLY A 36 7.71 -2.87 -30.18
N LYS A 37 6.63 -2.61 -29.44
CA LYS A 37 5.34 -3.28 -29.56
C LYS A 37 4.38 -2.42 -30.39
N LYS A 38 3.63 -3.07 -31.29
CA LYS A 38 2.59 -2.39 -32.05
C LYS A 38 1.31 -2.28 -31.22
N ILE A 39 0.64 -1.12 -31.32
CA ILE A 39 -0.65 -0.85 -30.67
C ILE A 39 -1.72 -1.90 -31.09
N GLU A 40 -1.64 -2.35 -32.33
CA GLU A 40 -2.54 -3.39 -32.87
C GLU A 40 -2.44 -4.75 -32.14
N ALA A 41 -1.36 -4.98 -31.38
CA ALA A 41 -1.20 -6.18 -30.56
C ALA A 41 -1.90 -6.10 -29.21
N VAL A 42 -2.43 -4.93 -28.82
CA VAL A 42 -3.21 -4.77 -27.59
C VAL A 42 -4.63 -5.22 -27.86
N THR A 43 -5.07 -6.26 -27.15
CA THR A 43 -6.41 -6.86 -27.29
C THR A 43 -7.37 -6.51 -26.16
N GLU A 44 -6.83 -6.00 -25.07
CA GLU A 44 -7.59 -5.60 -23.86
C GLU A 44 -6.85 -4.54 -23.07
N ALA A 45 -7.58 -3.72 -22.35
CA ALA A 45 -7.02 -2.70 -21.48
C ALA A 45 -7.86 -2.58 -20.20
N LEU A 46 -7.20 -2.37 -19.06
CA LEU A 46 -7.84 -1.98 -17.82
C LEU A 46 -7.87 -0.45 -17.75
N VAL A 47 -9.07 0.09 -17.76
CA VAL A 47 -9.30 1.54 -17.64
C VAL A 47 -9.78 1.84 -16.23
N MET A 48 -9.08 2.74 -15.57
CA MET A 48 -9.43 3.18 -14.23
C MET A 48 -9.76 4.67 -14.23
N LYS A 49 -10.73 5.07 -13.39
CA LYS A 49 -11.01 6.48 -13.17
C LYS A 49 -9.75 7.15 -12.63
N ARG A 50 -9.32 8.24 -13.28
CA ARG A 50 -8.19 9.04 -12.78
C ARG A 50 -8.51 9.55 -11.37
N MET A 51 -7.75 9.13 -10.40
CA MET A 51 -7.82 9.65 -9.04
C MET A 51 -7.12 11.01 -8.97
N LYS A 52 -7.75 11.95 -8.27
CA LYS A 52 -7.10 13.23 -7.92
C LYS A 52 -6.31 12.98 -6.64
N GLY A 53 -5.03 12.73 -6.78
CA GLY A 53 -4.16 12.50 -5.65
C GLY A 53 -2.70 12.76 -6.03
N SER A 54 -1.87 12.87 -5.02
CA SER A 54 -0.41 12.93 -5.17
C SER A 54 0.18 11.69 -4.53
N GLU A 55 1.17 11.10 -5.16
CA GLU A 55 1.95 10.01 -4.56
C GLU A 55 2.47 10.43 -3.19
N LEU A 56 2.49 9.52 -2.23
CA LEU A 56 2.85 9.82 -0.84
C LEU A 56 4.20 10.53 -0.75
N HIS A 57 5.21 10.09 -1.50
CA HIS A 57 6.53 10.72 -1.49
C HIS A 57 6.51 12.19 -1.93
N LYS A 58 5.64 12.58 -2.88
CA LYS A 58 5.47 13.98 -3.32
C LYS A 58 4.77 14.81 -2.24
N VAL A 59 3.84 14.20 -1.51
CA VAL A 59 3.16 14.85 -0.38
C VAL A 59 4.15 15.15 0.74
N ILE A 60 5.04 14.20 1.04
CA ILE A 60 6.10 14.35 2.04
C ILE A 60 6.99 15.56 1.76
N LEU A 61 7.32 15.82 0.49
CA LEU A 61 8.17 16.96 0.10
C LEU A 61 7.49 18.32 0.30
N ASN A 62 6.16 18.35 0.37
CA ASN A 62 5.35 19.57 0.45
C ASN A 62 4.67 19.73 1.83
N ALA A 63 5.00 18.91 2.82
CA ALA A 63 4.44 18.97 4.18
C ALA A 63 4.82 20.29 4.91
N PRO A 64 4.06 20.71 5.97
CA PRO A 64 3.25 19.86 6.83
C PRO A 64 1.76 19.79 6.45
N LEU A 65 1.18 18.61 6.63
CA LEU A 65 -0.27 18.42 6.50
C LEU A 65 -1.00 18.80 7.81
N PRO A 66 -2.26 19.28 7.71
CA PRO A 66 -3.09 19.48 8.89
C PRO A 66 -3.27 18.18 9.69
N LYS A 67 -3.28 18.27 11.04
CA LYS A 67 -3.40 17.11 11.93
C LYS A 67 -4.58 16.19 11.58
N SER A 68 -5.73 16.77 11.26
CA SER A 68 -6.91 16.00 10.86
C SER A 68 -6.70 15.13 9.62
N LYS A 69 -5.95 15.63 8.63
CA LYS A 69 -5.60 14.85 7.43
C LYS A 69 -4.59 13.75 7.74
N LEU A 70 -3.61 14.03 8.59
CA LEU A 70 -2.66 13.02 9.07
C LEU A 70 -3.39 11.85 9.75
N HIS A 71 -4.41 12.15 10.55
CA HIS A 71 -5.22 11.13 11.21
C HIS A 71 -5.90 10.19 10.21
N HIS A 72 -6.55 10.74 9.19
CA HIS A 72 -7.20 9.92 8.16
C HIS A 72 -6.18 9.11 7.35
N ILE A 73 -5.05 9.73 6.96
CA ILE A 73 -4.00 9.06 6.21
C ILE A 73 -3.46 7.86 7.00
N PHE A 74 -3.09 8.04 8.26
CA PHE A 74 -2.51 6.97 9.06
C PHE A 74 -3.53 5.89 9.42
N HIS A 75 -4.78 6.25 9.58
CA HIS A 75 -5.85 5.27 9.75
C HIS A 75 -6.02 4.40 8.50
N ASP A 76 -6.07 5.02 7.31
CA ASP A 76 -6.14 4.28 6.04
C ASP A 76 -4.89 3.42 5.80
N ILE A 77 -3.69 3.94 6.12
CA ILE A 77 -2.43 3.17 6.09
C ILE A 77 -2.54 1.93 6.97
N GLY A 78 -3.10 2.05 8.16
CA GLY A 78 -3.32 0.91 9.04
C GLY A 78 -4.15 -0.20 8.40
N LYS A 79 -5.24 0.16 7.73
CA LYS A 79 -6.06 -0.79 6.96
C LYS A 79 -5.30 -1.41 5.79
N MET A 80 -4.51 -0.60 5.08
CA MET A 80 -3.68 -1.09 3.97
C MET A 80 -2.65 -2.12 4.42
N VAL A 81 -2.03 -1.93 5.59
CA VAL A 81 -1.08 -2.89 6.16
C VAL A 81 -1.74 -4.26 6.32
N VAL A 82 -2.95 -4.30 6.85
CA VAL A 82 -3.70 -5.56 7.02
C VAL A 82 -4.05 -6.17 5.68
N LEU A 83 -4.52 -5.35 4.73
CA LEU A 83 -4.82 -5.82 3.37
C LEU A 83 -3.58 -6.42 2.71
N ASP A 84 -2.45 -5.71 2.75
CA ASP A 84 -1.21 -6.14 2.13
C ASP A 84 -0.68 -7.45 2.74
N LEU A 85 -0.71 -7.56 4.05
CA LEU A 85 -0.38 -8.82 4.72
C LEU A 85 -1.34 -9.94 4.31
N HIS A 86 -2.64 -9.66 4.17
CA HIS A 86 -3.64 -10.65 3.80
C HIS A 86 -3.49 -11.15 2.35
N VAL A 87 -3.05 -10.29 1.44
CA VAL A 87 -2.80 -10.66 0.03
C VAL A 87 -1.33 -10.98 -0.26
N ARG A 88 -0.49 -11.01 0.77
CA ARG A 88 0.95 -11.25 0.67
C ARG A 88 1.65 -10.22 -0.24
N ASN A 89 1.27 -8.96 -0.12
CA ASN A 89 1.93 -7.85 -0.80
C ASN A 89 2.87 -7.13 0.17
N TYR A 90 4.17 -7.20 -0.08
CA TYR A 90 5.18 -6.60 0.79
C TYR A 90 5.88 -5.39 0.17
N ASP A 91 5.37 -4.90 -0.95
CA ASP A 91 5.98 -3.84 -1.77
C ASP A 91 5.56 -2.42 -1.35
N ARG A 92 4.92 -2.24 -0.19
CA ARG A 92 4.40 -0.90 0.19
C ARG A 92 4.92 -0.41 1.53
N PHE A 93 5.11 -1.31 2.46
CA PHE A 93 5.45 -0.98 3.84
C PHE A 93 6.76 -1.65 4.29
N PRO A 94 7.50 -1.04 5.24
CA PRO A 94 8.70 -1.62 5.81
C PRO A 94 8.36 -2.79 6.75
N LEU A 95 7.96 -3.91 6.18
CA LEU A 95 7.53 -5.11 6.90
C LEU A 95 8.68 -6.09 7.17
N SER A 96 9.93 -5.63 7.17
CA SER A 96 11.10 -6.46 7.47
C SER A 96 10.98 -7.22 8.79
N THR A 97 10.48 -6.57 9.83
CA THR A 97 10.24 -7.23 11.13
C THR A 97 9.21 -8.36 11.01
N PHE A 98 8.15 -8.18 10.21
CA PHE A 98 7.16 -9.22 9.98
C PHE A 98 7.75 -10.37 9.15
N ARG A 99 8.57 -10.04 8.16
CA ARG A 99 9.34 -11.02 7.39
C ARG A 99 10.22 -11.87 8.31
N ASP A 100 11.01 -11.24 9.20
CA ASP A 100 11.90 -11.94 10.10
C ASP A 100 11.14 -12.89 11.03
N VAL A 101 9.96 -12.49 11.49
CA VAL A 101 9.08 -13.35 12.29
C VAL A 101 8.53 -14.50 11.45
N LEU A 102 8.13 -14.28 10.20
CA LEU A 102 7.70 -15.34 9.29
C LEU A 102 8.80 -16.37 9.02
N LEU A 103 10.02 -15.91 8.73
CA LEU A 103 11.16 -16.75 8.40
C LEU A 103 11.66 -17.58 9.59
N HIS A 104 11.47 -17.10 10.82
CA HIS A 104 11.86 -17.78 12.05
C HIS A 104 10.67 -18.51 12.73
N SER A 105 9.48 -18.47 12.13
CA SER A 105 8.33 -19.22 12.63
C SER A 105 8.49 -20.72 12.30
N GLU A 106 7.83 -21.58 13.08
CA GLU A 106 7.78 -23.03 12.83
C GLU A 106 7.12 -23.41 11.48
N TYR A 107 6.78 -22.42 10.69
CA TYR A 107 6.11 -22.55 9.40
C TYR A 107 7.14 -22.41 8.27
N ASP A 108 8.15 -23.27 8.27
CA ASP A 108 9.26 -23.31 7.28
C ASP A 108 8.81 -23.41 5.82
N ASP A 109 7.51 -23.55 5.56
CA ASP A 109 6.94 -23.81 4.24
C ASP A 109 6.23 -22.57 3.65
N VAL A 110 6.70 -21.36 3.99
CA VAL A 110 6.08 -20.11 3.53
C VAL A 110 6.34 -19.83 2.03
N GLY A 111 6.92 -20.80 1.33
CA GLY A 111 7.21 -20.72 -0.11
C GLY A 111 8.52 -20.00 -0.45
N ASP A 112 8.85 -19.95 -1.73
CA ASP A 112 10.10 -19.34 -2.21
C ASP A 112 10.02 -17.81 -2.15
N GLU A 113 10.47 -17.23 -1.02
CA GLU A 113 10.39 -15.80 -0.75
C GLU A 113 11.41 -14.96 -1.52
N ARG A 114 12.34 -15.59 -2.26
CA ARG A 114 13.38 -14.87 -3.02
C ARG A 114 12.84 -13.94 -4.10
N TRP A 115 11.58 -14.08 -4.45
CA TRP A 115 10.91 -13.32 -5.51
C TRP A 115 9.92 -12.26 -5.01
N ILE A 116 9.79 -12.11 -3.69
CA ILE A 116 8.86 -11.14 -3.12
C ILE A 116 9.64 -9.84 -2.88
N PRO A 117 9.23 -8.73 -3.48
CA PRO A 117 9.82 -7.44 -3.15
C PRO A 117 9.50 -7.10 -1.68
N TRP A 118 10.53 -6.83 -0.90
CA TRP A 118 10.42 -6.44 0.51
C TRP A 118 10.76 -4.96 0.72
N ASP A 119 10.93 -4.24 -0.37
CA ASP A 119 11.32 -2.84 -0.34
C ASP A 119 10.09 -1.96 -0.13
N GLU A 120 10.24 -1.00 0.78
CA GLU A 120 9.24 0.03 1.01
C GLU A 120 9.06 0.89 -0.24
N ASN A 121 7.85 0.91 -0.80
CA ASN A 121 7.51 1.71 -1.97
C ASN A 121 6.35 2.68 -1.68
N PRO A 122 6.65 3.88 -1.15
CA PRO A 122 5.63 4.89 -0.86
C PRO A 122 4.95 5.45 -2.13
N GLU A 123 5.48 5.19 -3.33
CA GLU A 123 4.86 5.57 -4.59
C GLU A 123 3.57 4.78 -4.85
N ASN A 124 3.44 3.59 -4.22
CA ASN A 124 2.25 2.75 -4.30
C ASN A 124 1.10 3.22 -3.38
N ILE A 125 1.20 4.44 -2.83
CA ILE A 125 0.15 5.11 -2.07
C ILE A 125 -0.14 6.48 -2.68
N LEU A 126 -1.38 6.69 -3.08
CA LEU A 126 -1.88 8.03 -3.44
C LEU A 126 -2.55 8.68 -2.24
N ILE A 127 -2.29 9.98 -2.06
CA ILE A 127 -2.98 10.80 -1.07
C ILE A 127 -3.93 11.76 -1.80
N ASP A 128 -5.21 11.63 -1.53
CA ASP A 128 -6.17 12.66 -1.88
C ASP A 128 -6.01 13.83 -0.90
N ILE A 129 -5.35 14.89 -1.36
CA ILE A 129 -5.04 16.06 -0.54
C ILE A 129 -6.34 16.77 -0.07
N THR A 130 -7.43 16.63 -0.81
CA THR A 130 -8.70 17.28 -0.47
C THR A 130 -9.36 16.60 0.73
N SER A 131 -9.52 15.29 0.68
CA SER A 131 -10.16 14.50 1.74
C SER A 131 -9.18 14.05 2.83
N GLY A 132 -7.88 14.03 2.56
CA GLY A 132 -6.88 13.44 3.45
C GLY A 132 -6.95 11.92 3.47
N ARG A 133 -7.48 11.27 2.44
CA ARG A 133 -7.57 9.81 2.36
C ARG A 133 -6.35 9.24 1.65
N ALA A 134 -5.86 8.13 2.16
CA ALA A 134 -4.81 7.35 1.50
C ALA A 134 -5.44 6.21 0.68
N ILE A 135 -4.93 5.99 -0.52
CA ILE A 135 -5.49 5.08 -1.51
C ILE A 135 -4.38 4.16 -2.00
N PRO A 136 -4.51 2.82 -1.83
CA PRO A 136 -3.54 1.89 -2.37
C PRO A 136 -3.62 1.83 -3.89
N ILE A 137 -2.46 1.83 -4.53
CA ILE A 137 -2.33 1.56 -5.97
C ILE A 137 -1.29 0.47 -6.16
N ASP A 138 -1.32 -0.18 -7.31
CA ASP A 138 -0.38 -1.24 -7.68
C ASP A 138 -0.29 -2.37 -6.63
N SER A 139 -1.46 -2.91 -6.27
CA SER A 139 -1.56 -4.02 -5.34
C SER A 139 -1.55 -5.34 -6.09
N ALA A 140 -0.59 -6.20 -5.79
CA ALA A 140 -0.49 -7.55 -6.32
C ALA A 140 -0.58 -8.58 -5.19
N SER A 141 -1.03 -9.80 -5.51
CA SER A 141 -1.02 -10.91 -4.55
C SER A 141 0.00 -11.97 -4.96
N PHE A 142 0.79 -12.43 -3.99
CA PHE A 142 1.94 -13.31 -4.21
C PHE A 142 1.80 -14.63 -3.45
N PHE A 143 0.90 -15.52 -3.92
CA PHE A 143 0.66 -16.83 -3.28
C PHE A 143 1.38 -17.99 -3.97
N LYS A 144 2.38 -17.71 -4.82
CA LYS A 144 3.11 -18.79 -5.49
C LYS A 144 3.83 -19.67 -4.46
N GLY A 145 3.52 -20.96 -4.47
CA GLY A 145 4.16 -21.95 -3.61
C GLY A 145 3.61 -22.05 -2.19
N ILE A 146 2.54 -21.34 -1.85
CA ILE A 146 1.88 -21.43 -0.55
C ILE A 146 0.36 -21.48 -0.70
N ASP A 147 -0.31 -22.23 0.17
CA ASP A 147 -1.76 -22.17 0.31
C ASP A 147 -2.19 -20.83 0.91
N ALA A 148 -3.04 -20.10 0.18
CA ALA A 148 -3.47 -18.78 0.60
C ALA A 148 -4.22 -18.78 1.95
N THR A 149 -4.98 -19.84 2.25
CA THR A 149 -5.73 -19.95 3.49
C THR A 149 -4.79 -20.15 4.68
N VAL A 150 -3.82 -21.06 4.53
CA VAL A 150 -2.79 -21.31 5.55
C VAL A 150 -1.98 -20.04 5.81
N TYR A 151 -1.53 -19.38 4.74
CA TYR A 151 -0.79 -18.13 4.87
C TYR A 151 -1.58 -17.05 5.64
N ARG A 152 -2.87 -16.87 5.30
CA ARG A 152 -3.72 -15.87 5.97
C ARG A 152 -3.90 -16.13 7.45
N LEU A 153 -4.04 -17.37 7.86
CA LEU A 153 -4.11 -17.75 9.27
C LEU A 153 -2.81 -17.39 10.01
N ILE A 154 -1.66 -17.68 9.40
CA ILE A 154 -0.35 -17.33 9.96
C ILE A 154 -0.21 -15.81 10.05
N ALA A 155 -0.47 -15.09 8.97
CA ALA A 155 -0.37 -13.64 8.91
C ALA A 155 -1.26 -12.95 9.97
N SER A 156 -2.47 -13.44 10.16
CA SER A 156 -3.41 -12.93 11.16
C SER A 156 -2.92 -13.13 12.59
N LYS A 157 -2.41 -14.33 12.88
CA LYS A 157 -1.82 -14.63 14.20
C LYS A 157 -0.63 -13.72 14.48
N LEU A 158 0.33 -13.66 13.56
CA LEU A 158 1.53 -12.83 13.70
C LEU A 158 1.20 -11.34 13.81
N LEU A 159 0.22 -10.86 13.04
CA LEU A 159 -0.22 -9.48 13.11
C LEU A 159 -0.78 -9.15 14.50
N SER A 160 -1.59 -10.02 15.09
CA SER A 160 -2.14 -9.81 16.44
C SER A 160 -1.07 -9.86 17.53
N GLU A 161 -0.11 -10.77 17.44
CA GLU A 161 0.96 -10.94 18.41
C GLU A 161 2.02 -9.84 18.36
N HIS A 162 2.29 -9.28 17.16
CA HIS A 162 3.34 -8.28 16.92
C HIS A 162 2.83 -6.90 16.56
N LEU A 163 1.57 -6.61 16.85
CA LEU A 163 0.90 -5.37 16.48
C LEU A 163 1.67 -4.08 16.88
N PRO A 164 2.20 -3.93 18.11
CA PRO A 164 3.00 -2.76 18.46
C PRO A 164 4.27 -2.64 17.62
N THR A 165 4.97 -3.75 17.42
CA THR A 165 6.24 -3.78 16.67
C THR A 165 6.04 -3.39 15.20
N ILE A 166 4.97 -3.88 14.56
CA ILE A 166 4.61 -3.54 13.19
C ILE A 166 4.25 -2.05 13.10
N THR A 167 3.43 -1.56 14.03
CA THR A 167 3.05 -0.14 14.10
C THR A 167 4.28 0.76 14.22
N GLU A 168 5.20 0.42 15.11
CA GLU A 168 6.44 1.19 15.31
C GLU A 168 7.36 1.11 14.10
N SER A 169 7.47 -0.03 13.44
CA SER A 169 8.29 -0.20 12.23
C SER A 169 7.84 0.74 11.11
N ILE A 170 6.54 0.85 10.89
CA ILE A 170 5.97 1.76 9.89
C ILE A 170 6.24 3.22 10.27
N LEU A 171 5.95 3.60 11.51
CA LEU A 171 6.11 4.99 11.97
C LEU A 171 7.57 5.46 11.96
N THR A 172 8.51 4.56 12.21
CA THR A 172 9.94 4.90 12.24
C THR A 172 10.63 4.80 10.88
N SER A 173 9.92 4.38 9.84
CA SER A 173 10.44 4.51 8.48
C SER A 173 10.64 5.97 8.09
N CYS A 174 11.73 6.23 7.38
CA CYS A 174 12.11 7.58 6.98
C CYS A 174 11.05 8.27 6.09
N HIS A 175 10.25 7.50 5.36
CA HIS A 175 9.18 8.03 4.52
C HIS A 175 7.96 8.46 5.33
N TYR A 176 7.47 7.60 6.23
CA TYR A 176 6.26 7.89 7.00
C TYR A 176 6.52 8.89 8.14
N ALA A 177 7.70 8.83 8.77
CA ALA A 177 8.08 9.77 9.82
C ALA A 177 8.05 11.24 9.36
N ARG A 178 8.44 11.52 8.12
CA ARG A 178 8.43 12.87 7.54
C ARG A 178 7.05 13.50 7.42
N LEU A 179 5.97 12.72 7.46
CA LEU A 179 4.60 13.27 7.41
C LEU A 179 4.21 14.01 8.69
N PHE A 180 4.73 13.61 9.84
CA PHE A 180 4.32 14.13 11.15
C PHE A 180 5.47 14.70 11.98
N CYS A 181 6.72 14.34 11.69
CA CYS A 181 7.87 14.92 12.36
C CYS A 181 8.13 16.34 11.86
N SER A 182 8.19 17.28 12.78
CA SER A 182 8.47 18.69 12.50
C SER A 182 9.91 18.92 12.00
N THR A 183 10.82 18.05 12.39
CA THR A 183 12.24 18.08 12.00
C THR A 183 12.66 16.69 11.56
N PRO A 184 13.29 16.53 10.38
CA PRO A 184 13.83 15.24 9.98
C PRO A 184 14.80 14.69 11.02
N THR A 185 14.58 13.46 11.44
CA THR A 185 15.44 12.77 12.41
C THR A 185 15.40 11.27 12.13
N ASP A 186 16.53 10.60 12.36
CA ASP A 186 16.64 9.15 12.29
C ASP A 186 16.58 8.52 13.70
N ASN A 187 16.38 9.34 14.74
CA ASN A 187 16.24 8.85 16.10
C ASN A 187 14.84 8.26 16.31
N ARG A 188 14.79 6.93 16.38
CA ARG A 188 13.55 6.13 16.54
C ARG A 188 12.72 6.59 17.75
N GLU A 189 13.36 6.87 18.87
CA GLU A 189 12.67 7.26 20.10
C GLU A 189 11.97 8.63 19.93
N ILE A 190 12.67 9.60 19.34
CA ILE A 190 12.10 10.92 19.04
C ILE A 190 10.92 10.80 18.08
N ILE A 191 11.06 9.98 17.04
CA ILE A 191 9.96 9.74 16.07
C ILE A 191 8.73 9.17 16.78
N LEU A 192 8.89 8.17 17.64
CA LEU A 192 7.78 7.55 18.36
C LEU A 192 7.12 8.51 19.37
N ILE A 193 7.89 9.39 20.02
CA ILE A 193 7.34 10.44 20.87
C ILE A 193 6.45 11.37 20.02
N GLN A 194 6.95 11.89 18.90
CA GLN A 194 6.19 12.78 18.03
C GLN A 194 4.95 12.09 17.42
N ALA A 195 5.06 10.80 17.09
CA ALA A 195 3.91 10.03 16.61
C ALA A 195 2.79 9.92 17.66
N LYS A 196 3.15 9.78 18.93
CA LYS A 196 2.18 9.75 20.05
C LYS A 196 1.59 11.13 20.33
N GLU A 197 2.40 12.17 20.34
CA GLU A 197 1.96 13.56 20.57
C GLU A 197 1.03 14.06 19.46
N SER A 198 1.26 13.62 18.23
CA SER A 198 0.41 13.94 17.08
C SER A 198 -0.82 13.05 16.94
N ASP A 199 -1.02 12.05 17.81
CA ASP A 199 -2.03 10.98 17.75
C ASP A 199 -1.92 10.03 16.52
N VAL A 200 -0.89 10.18 15.72
CA VAL A 200 -0.64 9.36 14.52
C VAL A 200 -0.46 7.88 14.89
N TYR A 201 0.22 7.61 16.01
CA TYR A 201 0.38 6.25 16.52
C TYR A 201 -0.99 5.60 16.79
N ALA A 202 -1.88 6.31 17.46
CA ALA A 202 -3.20 5.82 17.80
C ALA A 202 -4.06 5.59 16.55
N GLN A 203 -3.96 6.45 15.55
CA GLN A 203 -4.71 6.32 14.30
C GLN A 203 -4.22 5.14 13.45
N LEU A 204 -2.91 4.95 13.31
CA LEU A 204 -2.36 3.80 12.62
C LEU A 204 -2.80 2.49 13.29
N LEU A 205 -2.68 2.42 14.60
CA LEU A 205 -3.09 1.26 15.39
C LEU A 205 -4.61 0.98 15.27
N ALA A 206 -5.44 2.03 15.29
CA ALA A 206 -6.89 1.91 15.10
C ALA A 206 -7.23 1.38 13.72
N GLY A 207 -6.57 1.89 12.67
CA GLY A 207 -6.75 1.40 11.30
C GLY A 207 -6.36 -0.06 11.14
N ILE A 208 -5.26 -0.52 11.76
CA ILE A 208 -4.88 -1.93 11.75
C ILE A 208 -5.94 -2.79 12.44
N LYS A 209 -6.39 -2.40 13.64
CA LYS A 209 -7.43 -3.14 14.39
C LYS A 209 -8.74 -3.22 13.62
N GLU A 210 -9.17 -2.13 12.99
CA GLU A 210 -10.37 -2.11 12.15
C GLU A 210 -10.18 -3.00 10.92
N GLY A 211 -9.01 -2.95 10.27
CA GLY A 211 -8.69 -3.83 9.15
C GLY A 211 -8.75 -5.31 9.51
N ILE A 212 -8.25 -5.71 10.68
CA ILE A 212 -8.36 -7.07 11.19
C ILE A 212 -9.84 -7.45 11.37
N SER A 213 -10.63 -6.58 12.00
CA SER A 213 -12.06 -6.82 12.21
C SER A 213 -12.85 -6.92 10.90
N ASP A 214 -12.51 -6.09 9.91
CA ASP A 214 -13.17 -6.09 8.60
C ASP A 214 -12.92 -7.37 7.78
N LEU A 215 -11.86 -8.10 8.07
CA LEU A 215 -11.51 -9.36 7.40
C LEU A 215 -12.04 -10.61 8.13
N ASP A 216 -12.79 -10.44 9.23
CA ASP A 216 -13.28 -11.54 10.09
C ASP A 216 -12.14 -12.49 10.54
N ILE A 217 -10.98 -11.92 10.89
CA ILE A 217 -9.77 -12.65 11.27
C ILE A 217 -9.63 -12.77 12.79
#